data_b2b252f7bcfaf6a9b2d85035698859df
#
_entry.id   b2b252f7bcfaf6a9b2d85035698859df
#
_cell.length_a   1.000
_cell.length_b   1.000
_cell.length_c   1.000
_cell.angle_alpha   90.00
_cell.angle_beta   90.00
_cell.angle_gamma   90.00
#
_symmetry.space_group_name_H-M   'P 1'
#
loop_
_entity.id
_entity.type
_entity.pdbx_description
1 polymer ?
#
loop_
_entity_poly.entity_id
_entity_poly.type
_entity_poly.pdbx_seq_one_letter_code
_entity_poly.pdbx_strand_id
1 'polypeptide(L)'
;MKYIYFDAKSGLGGDMILAALLDLGVSRAEFKKRIAGLGLSVRLRIGDVERSYFRALKVDVEVLRKPSPARYWKDVSSLIKRSSFPAAVKERALEIFKNLFEAESRVHGCPFEKTHLHEAGADDAMVDVVGASWLVDELGVGAVYASPLNVGEGWVKTSHGVLPVPPPAVAELLKGVPVYSAHVKEELVTPTGAAIVKTIVERFLPFPELVYEKIGYGAGSRDTEGLPNILRAFLGKAEAFAPDKRVYLIESTIDDSTPQVLAAFMERAFELGALDVFFTPIVMKKNRLASKLTLLAETDKMDDLITAVFRETSSIGVRYYPVERRALERTVRTVRLLGEPVGIKVSSLDGERLNIQPEFADCLALARKKGLPVKEVLRRAVEEFYRKS
;
A
#
# COMPACT_ATOMS: atom_id res chain seq x y z
N MET A 1 5.61 -10.69 -8.17
CA MET A 1 5.93 -9.25 -8.37
C MET A 1 6.89 -8.83 -7.28
N LYS A 2 7.91 -8.00 -7.53
CA LYS A 2 8.78 -7.47 -6.46
C LYS A 2 8.15 -6.25 -5.82
N TYR A 3 8.41 -6.04 -4.53
CA TYR A 3 8.00 -4.84 -3.82
C TYR A 3 9.18 -4.22 -3.08
N ILE A 4 9.06 -2.91 -2.77
CA ILE A 4 9.91 -2.21 -1.83
C ILE A 4 9.05 -1.69 -0.66
N TYR A 5 9.59 -1.80 0.56
CA TYR A 5 9.07 -1.10 1.72
C TYR A 5 10.13 -0.13 2.23
N PHE A 6 9.80 1.16 2.29
CA PHE A 6 10.64 2.19 2.90
C PHE A 6 10.29 2.37 4.37
N ASP A 7 11.27 2.16 5.25
CA ASP A 7 11.14 2.51 6.66
C ASP A 7 11.80 3.88 6.90
N ALA A 8 10.95 4.90 6.92
CA ALA A 8 11.32 6.33 6.94
C ALA A 8 11.26 6.93 8.36
N LYS A 9 11.58 6.16 9.39
CA LYS A 9 11.52 6.65 10.79
C LYS A 9 12.58 7.69 11.11
N SER A 10 13.73 7.62 10.42
CA SER A 10 14.88 8.49 10.67
C SER A 10 15.08 9.57 9.60
N GLY A 11 14.08 9.78 8.76
CA GLY A 11 14.10 10.80 7.71
C GLY A 11 13.88 10.27 6.31
N LEU A 12 13.68 11.21 5.38
CA LEU A 12 13.37 10.93 3.99
C LEU A 12 13.81 12.09 3.10
N GLY A 13 15.02 12.01 2.59
CA GLY A 13 15.56 12.90 1.57
C GLY A 13 15.60 12.22 0.20
N GLY A 14 15.66 13.02 -0.87
CA GLY A 14 15.83 12.48 -2.22
C GLY A 14 17.12 11.68 -2.36
N ASP A 15 18.21 12.20 -1.82
CA ASP A 15 19.53 11.55 -1.73
C ASP A 15 19.47 10.23 -0.94
N MET A 16 18.69 10.19 0.14
CA MET A 16 18.52 8.98 0.95
C MET A 16 17.75 7.88 0.19
N ILE A 17 16.68 8.26 -0.52
CA ILE A 17 15.92 7.33 -1.37
C ILE A 17 16.82 6.78 -2.47
N LEU A 18 17.54 7.66 -3.14
CA LEU A 18 18.46 7.30 -4.21
C LEU A 18 19.53 6.32 -3.72
N ALA A 19 20.17 6.63 -2.59
CA ALA A 19 21.19 5.81 -2.00
C ALA A 19 20.66 4.45 -1.53
N ALA A 20 19.50 4.42 -0.85
CA ALA A 20 18.89 3.18 -0.38
C ALA A 20 18.52 2.24 -1.53
N LEU A 21 17.95 2.77 -2.63
CA LEU A 21 17.63 1.99 -3.82
C LEU A 21 18.89 1.45 -4.52
N LEU A 22 19.92 2.26 -4.62
CA LEU A 22 21.18 1.86 -5.24
C LEU A 22 21.90 0.77 -4.42
N ASP A 23 21.82 0.86 -3.08
CA ASP A 23 22.41 -0.12 -2.17
C ASP A 23 21.75 -1.51 -2.23
N LEU A 24 20.56 -1.64 -2.82
CA LEU A 24 19.90 -2.92 -3.09
C LEU A 24 20.64 -3.79 -4.14
N GLY A 25 21.71 -3.27 -4.74
CA GLY A 25 22.63 -4.03 -5.59
C GLY A 25 22.60 -3.66 -7.07
N VAL A 26 22.12 -2.47 -7.40
CA VAL A 26 22.30 -1.93 -8.76
C VAL A 26 23.74 -1.44 -8.92
N SER A 27 24.30 -1.64 -10.14
CA SER A 27 25.68 -1.23 -10.43
C SER A 27 25.85 0.28 -10.31
N ARG A 28 26.78 0.71 -9.41
CA ARG A 28 27.16 2.13 -9.24
C ARG A 28 27.72 2.73 -10.54
N ALA A 29 28.41 1.93 -11.35
CA ALA A 29 28.97 2.38 -12.64
C ALA A 29 27.86 2.60 -13.68
N GLU A 30 26.90 1.68 -13.79
CA GLU A 30 25.76 1.83 -14.70
C GLU A 30 24.90 3.03 -14.28
N PHE A 31 24.64 3.21 -12.97
CA PHE A 31 23.93 4.38 -12.47
C PHE A 31 24.61 5.69 -12.89
N LYS A 32 25.94 5.81 -12.67
CA LYS A 32 26.70 7.01 -13.09
C LYS A 32 26.59 7.26 -14.61
N LYS A 33 26.68 6.21 -15.40
CA LYS A 33 26.55 6.29 -16.87
C LYS A 33 25.17 6.77 -17.29
N ARG A 34 24.10 6.25 -16.64
CA ARG A 34 22.71 6.67 -16.93
C ARG A 34 22.48 8.13 -16.58
N ILE A 35 22.91 8.56 -15.41
CA ILE A 35 22.75 9.96 -14.96
C ILE A 35 23.55 10.92 -15.84
N ALA A 36 24.75 10.55 -16.29
CA ALA A 36 25.54 11.36 -17.23
C ALA A 36 24.76 11.63 -18.55
N GLY A 37 23.88 10.73 -18.95
CA GLY A 37 23.00 10.90 -20.13
C GLY A 37 21.95 12.02 -19.99
N LEU A 38 21.76 12.60 -18.78
CA LEU A 38 20.91 13.79 -18.60
C LEU A 38 21.57 15.08 -19.09
N GLY A 39 22.91 15.08 -19.28
CA GLY A 39 23.66 16.27 -19.67
C GLY A 39 23.71 17.36 -18.61
N LEU A 40 23.56 16.99 -17.32
CA LEU A 40 23.68 17.90 -16.19
C LEU A 40 25.15 18.19 -15.84
N SER A 41 25.40 19.40 -15.31
CA SER A 41 26.75 19.78 -14.87
C SER A 41 26.94 19.35 -13.41
N VAL A 42 27.01 18.05 -13.17
CA VAL A 42 27.14 17.44 -11.84
C VAL A 42 28.27 16.43 -11.77
N ARG A 43 28.81 16.25 -10.57
CA ARG A 43 29.72 15.15 -10.21
C ARG A 43 29.09 14.28 -9.16
N LEU A 44 28.98 12.98 -9.40
CA LEU A 44 28.44 12.01 -8.45
C LEU A 44 29.55 11.38 -7.62
N ARG A 45 29.48 11.53 -6.30
CA ARG A 45 30.28 10.81 -5.33
C ARG A 45 29.42 9.76 -4.66
N ILE A 46 29.75 8.48 -4.87
CA ILE A 46 29.00 7.35 -4.33
C ILE A 46 29.96 6.52 -3.50
N GLY A 47 29.71 6.46 -2.20
CA GLY A 47 30.59 5.77 -1.26
C GLY A 47 29.85 5.28 -0.02
N ASP A 48 30.50 4.38 0.70
CA ASP A 48 30.01 3.90 1.97
C ASP A 48 30.38 4.91 3.06
N VAL A 49 29.44 5.18 3.96
CA VAL A 49 29.61 6.03 5.14
C VAL A 49 29.12 5.31 6.38
N GLU A 50 29.54 5.78 7.54
CA GLU A 50 29.04 5.32 8.82
C GLU A 50 28.10 6.37 9.41
N ARG A 51 26.98 5.93 9.97
CA ARG A 51 26.04 6.72 10.76
C ARG A 51 25.66 5.93 12.00
N SER A 52 26.02 6.44 13.18
CA SER A 52 25.75 5.75 14.46
C SER A 52 26.12 4.27 14.43
N TYR A 53 27.33 3.95 13.96
CA TYR A 53 27.88 2.58 13.82
C TYR A 53 27.23 1.70 12.73
N PHE A 54 26.32 2.24 11.92
CA PHE A 54 25.76 1.53 10.78
C PHE A 54 26.43 1.93 9.47
N ARG A 55 26.81 0.94 8.68
CA ARG A 55 27.20 1.17 7.29
C ARG A 55 25.99 1.58 6.48
N ALA A 56 26.09 2.65 5.70
CA ALA A 56 25.08 3.06 4.73
C ALA A 56 25.73 3.58 3.45
N LEU A 57 25.01 3.53 2.34
CA LEU A 57 25.47 4.17 1.10
C LEU A 57 25.11 5.66 1.13
N LYS A 58 26.04 6.49 0.70
CA LYS A 58 25.82 7.92 0.48
C LYS A 58 25.98 8.24 -1.00
N VAL A 59 25.05 9.02 -1.53
CA VAL A 59 25.13 9.60 -2.87
C VAL A 59 25.16 11.10 -2.73
N ASP A 60 26.31 11.71 -3.01
CA ASP A 60 26.46 13.16 -3.05
C ASP A 60 26.45 13.65 -4.49
N VAL A 61 25.61 14.63 -4.77
CA VAL A 61 25.50 15.29 -6.07
C VAL A 61 26.14 16.67 -5.96
N GLU A 62 27.37 16.79 -6.44
CA GLU A 62 28.09 18.05 -6.48
C GLU A 62 27.73 18.81 -7.76
N VAL A 63 27.00 19.93 -7.62
CA VAL A 63 26.67 20.81 -8.75
C VAL A 63 27.89 21.66 -9.10
N LEU A 64 28.43 21.48 -10.31
CA LEU A 64 29.66 22.10 -10.77
C LEU A 64 29.45 23.54 -11.26
N ARG A 65 28.24 23.88 -11.74
CA ARG A 65 27.89 25.23 -12.19
C ARG A 65 27.10 25.97 -11.12
N LYS A 66 27.69 27.00 -10.52
CA LYS A 66 27.01 27.85 -9.53
C LYS A 66 26.98 29.32 -10.02
N PRO A 67 25.87 30.06 -9.82
CA PRO A 67 24.60 29.55 -9.26
C PRO A 67 23.89 28.61 -10.24
N SER A 68 23.20 27.62 -9.68
CA SER A 68 22.29 26.77 -10.46
C SER A 68 21.14 27.63 -10.98
N PRO A 69 20.78 27.58 -12.29
CA PRO A 69 19.69 28.37 -12.80
C PRO A 69 18.36 27.93 -12.19
N ALA A 70 17.52 28.90 -11.83
CA ALA A 70 16.12 28.61 -11.49
C ALA A 70 15.45 27.88 -12.66
N ARG A 71 14.78 26.75 -12.38
CA ARG A 71 14.15 25.95 -13.40
C ARG A 71 12.63 26.10 -13.36
N TYR A 72 12.05 26.38 -14.51
CA TYR A 72 10.62 26.34 -14.75
C TYR A 72 10.18 24.95 -15.21
N TRP A 73 8.90 24.67 -15.11
CA TRP A 73 8.34 23.40 -15.60
C TRP A 73 8.76 23.04 -17.02
N LYS A 74 8.79 24.01 -17.92
CA LYS A 74 9.21 23.82 -19.31
C LYS A 74 10.64 23.31 -19.42
N ASP A 75 11.54 23.79 -18.59
CA ASP A 75 12.95 23.40 -18.60
C ASP A 75 13.12 21.96 -18.11
N VAL A 76 12.53 21.65 -16.94
CA VAL A 76 12.55 20.31 -16.35
C VAL A 76 11.92 19.30 -17.28
N SER A 77 10.70 19.57 -17.75
CA SER A 77 9.97 18.64 -18.62
C SER A 77 10.67 18.39 -19.96
N SER A 78 11.27 19.43 -20.54
CA SER A 78 12.02 19.31 -21.78
C SER A 78 13.28 18.46 -21.61
N LEU A 79 14.00 18.61 -20.50
CA LEU A 79 15.20 17.86 -20.20
C LEU A 79 14.89 16.37 -20.02
N ILE A 80 13.85 16.04 -19.21
CA ILE A 80 13.41 14.65 -18.98
C ILE A 80 12.94 14.02 -20.31
N LYS A 81 12.08 14.70 -21.07
CA LYS A 81 11.55 14.19 -22.34
C LYS A 81 12.63 13.85 -23.36
N ARG A 82 13.69 14.67 -23.45
CA ARG A 82 14.81 14.47 -24.37
C ARG A 82 15.82 13.41 -23.93
N SER A 83 15.79 13.01 -22.66
CA SER A 83 16.69 11.99 -22.13
C SER A 83 16.47 10.62 -22.78
N SER A 84 17.45 9.72 -22.67
CA SER A 84 17.38 8.34 -23.17
C SER A 84 16.72 7.34 -22.24
N PHE A 85 16.09 7.79 -21.14
CA PHE A 85 15.41 6.92 -20.19
C PHE A 85 14.14 6.28 -20.78
N PRO A 86 13.72 5.09 -20.31
CA PRO A 86 12.46 4.46 -20.69
C PRO A 86 11.24 5.36 -20.45
N ALA A 87 10.17 5.13 -21.19
CA ALA A 87 8.94 5.93 -21.09
C ALA A 87 8.38 5.96 -19.66
N ALA A 88 8.28 4.81 -19.01
CA ALA A 88 7.79 4.68 -17.63
C ALA A 88 8.63 5.50 -16.62
N VAL A 89 9.95 5.54 -16.80
CA VAL A 89 10.85 6.36 -15.97
C VAL A 89 10.60 7.85 -16.18
N LYS A 90 10.45 8.27 -17.46
CA LYS A 90 10.14 9.67 -17.79
C LYS A 90 8.80 10.11 -17.24
N GLU A 91 7.77 9.31 -17.40
CA GLU A 91 6.43 9.59 -16.89
C GLU A 91 6.42 9.74 -15.37
N ARG A 92 7.06 8.81 -14.65
CA ARG A 92 7.21 8.87 -13.19
C ARG A 92 7.98 10.11 -12.74
N ALA A 93 9.11 10.40 -13.37
CA ALA A 93 9.90 11.59 -13.03
C ALA A 93 9.13 12.90 -13.31
N LEU A 94 8.39 12.98 -14.41
CA LEU A 94 7.54 14.13 -14.72
C LEU A 94 6.41 14.29 -13.70
N GLU A 95 5.79 13.22 -13.25
CA GLU A 95 4.73 13.28 -12.23
C GLU A 95 5.28 13.74 -10.87
N ILE A 96 6.47 13.26 -10.47
CA ILE A 96 7.14 13.73 -9.24
C ILE A 96 7.40 15.25 -9.31
N PHE A 97 7.96 15.74 -10.41
CA PHE A 97 8.21 17.17 -10.56
C PHE A 97 6.92 17.98 -10.66
N LYS A 98 5.89 17.46 -11.31
CA LYS A 98 4.58 18.10 -11.35
C LYS A 98 4.02 18.34 -9.94
N ASN A 99 4.09 17.31 -9.07
CA ASN A 99 3.68 17.43 -7.66
C ASN A 99 4.50 18.51 -6.94
N LEU A 100 5.83 18.60 -7.17
CA LEU A 100 6.67 19.65 -6.63
C LEU A 100 6.23 21.05 -7.10
N PHE A 101 6.04 21.25 -8.40
CA PHE A 101 5.61 22.53 -8.96
C PHE A 101 4.22 22.94 -8.48
N GLU A 102 3.30 22.00 -8.34
CA GLU A 102 1.97 22.28 -7.79
C GLU A 102 2.02 22.69 -6.31
N ALA A 103 2.88 22.04 -5.50
CA ALA A 103 3.06 22.41 -4.10
C ALA A 103 3.65 23.83 -3.97
N GLU A 104 4.70 24.14 -4.71
CA GLU A 104 5.33 25.48 -4.73
C GLU A 104 4.38 26.54 -5.26
N SER A 105 3.62 26.25 -6.32
CA SER A 105 2.57 27.14 -6.86
C SER A 105 1.55 27.51 -5.79
N ARG A 106 1.08 26.56 -5.00
CA ARG A 106 0.12 26.80 -3.91
C ARG A 106 0.73 27.61 -2.78
N VAL A 107 1.96 27.29 -2.37
CA VAL A 107 2.66 28.00 -1.29
C VAL A 107 2.94 29.46 -1.65
N HIS A 108 3.35 29.71 -2.89
CA HIS A 108 3.66 31.06 -3.37
C HIS A 108 2.45 31.83 -3.92
N GLY A 109 1.29 31.19 -4.04
CA GLY A 109 0.10 31.81 -4.62
C GLY A 109 0.29 32.28 -6.05
N CYS A 110 1.17 31.62 -6.83
CA CYS A 110 1.47 31.99 -8.20
C CYS A 110 1.01 30.90 -9.20
N PRO A 111 0.66 31.26 -10.44
CA PRO A 111 0.28 30.27 -11.46
C PRO A 111 1.39 29.24 -11.71
N PHE A 112 1.01 28.00 -11.97
CA PHE A 112 1.92 26.87 -12.22
C PHE A 112 3.00 27.18 -13.27
N GLU A 113 2.62 27.83 -14.37
CA GLU A 113 3.54 28.18 -15.48
C GLU A 113 4.59 29.23 -15.09
N LYS A 114 4.31 30.03 -14.05
CA LYS A 114 5.21 31.06 -13.53
C LYS A 114 6.01 30.59 -12.30
N THR A 115 5.66 29.41 -11.78
CA THR A 115 6.35 28.80 -10.66
C THR A 115 7.75 28.35 -11.09
N HIS A 116 8.72 28.60 -10.27
CA HIS A 116 10.09 28.06 -10.41
C HIS A 116 10.52 27.41 -9.11
N LEU A 117 11.35 26.41 -9.23
CA LEU A 117 11.89 25.71 -8.08
C LEU A 117 13.17 26.39 -7.61
N HIS A 118 13.22 26.79 -6.34
CA HIS A 118 14.39 27.44 -5.73
C HIS A 118 15.42 26.43 -5.32
N GLU A 119 15.09 25.55 -4.37
CA GLU A 119 15.98 24.54 -3.80
C GLU A 119 15.80 23.18 -4.48
N ALA A 120 14.55 22.74 -4.65
CA ALA A 120 14.22 21.45 -5.29
C ALA A 120 14.36 21.43 -6.84
N GLY A 121 14.74 22.54 -7.46
CA GLY A 121 14.94 22.65 -8.92
C GLY A 121 16.38 22.58 -9.36
N ALA A 122 17.31 22.48 -8.43
CA ALA A 122 18.73 22.35 -8.71
C ALA A 122 19.04 20.99 -9.39
N ASP A 123 20.24 20.89 -9.96
CA ASP A 123 20.66 19.70 -10.69
C ASP A 123 20.73 18.44 -9.79
N ASP A 124 20.91 18.60 -8.48
CA ASP A 124 20.83 17.52 -7.50
C ASP A 124 19.44 16.89 -7.42
N ALA A 125 18.39 17.71 -7.31
CA ALA A 125 17.02 17.21 -7.31
C ALA A 125 16.65 16.50 -8.63
N MET A 126 17.21 16.98 -9.76
CA MET A 126 17.06 16.27 -11.04
C MET A 126 17.65 14.87 -11.00
N VAL A 127 18.85 14.72 -10.41
CA VAL A 127 19.50 13.42 -10.22
C VAL A 127 18.68 12.52 -9.28
N ASP A 128 18.22 13.07 -8.17
CA ASP A 128 17.45 12.31 -7.18
C ASP A 128 16.15 11.77 -7.78
N VAL A 129 15.38 12.62 -8.43
CA VAL A 129 14.07 12.25 -8.98
C VAL A 129 14.19 11.26 -10.16
N VAL A 130 15.03 11.59 -11.13
CA VAL A 130 15.20 10.72 -12.32
C VAL A 130 15.93 9.44 -11.94
N GLY A 131 16.91 9.54 -11.05
CA GLY A 131 17.67 8.40 -10.54
C GLY A 131 16.80 7.43 -9.74
N ALA A 132 15.99 7.93 -8.80
CA ALA A 132 15.04 7.09 -8.05
C ALA A 132 14.02 6.44 -8.97
N SER A 133 13.48 7.20 -9.94
CA SER A 133 12.52 6.68 -10.93
C SER A 133 13.12 5.55 -11.77
N TRP A 134 14.37 5.68 -12.17
CA TRP A 134 15.08 4.65 -12.94
C TRP A 134 15.43 3.43 -12.05
N LEU A 135 15.88 3.64 -10.82
CA LEU A 135 16.24 2.53 -9.92
C LEU A 135 15.03 1.66 -9.56
N VAL A 136 13.84 2.23 -9.38
CA VAL A 136 12.60 1.46 -9.19
C VAL A 136 12.30 0.58 -10.41
N ASP A 137 12.52 1.10 -11.62
CA ASP A 137 12.34 0.37 -12.88
C ASP A 137 13.40 -0.74 -13.04
N GLU A 138 14.67 -0.41 -12.84
CA GLU A 138 15.81 -1.33 -12.97
C GLU A 138 15.74 -2.50 -11.96
N LEU A 139 15.26 -2.26 -10.76
CA LEU A 139 15.02 -3.29 -9.75
C LEU A 139 13.82 -4.20 -10.08
N GLY A 140 13.00 -3.83 -11.08
CA GLY A 140 11.80 -4.55 -11.47
C GLY A 140 10.72 -4.53 -10.37
N VAL A 141 10.59 -3.40 -9.69
CA VAL A 141 9.63 -3.18 -8.60
C VAL A 141 8.27 -2.86 -9.18
N GLY A 142 7.26 -3.64 -8.77
CA GLY A 142 5.88 -3.44 -9.19
C GLY A 142 5.02 -2.74 -8.14
N ALA A 143 5.45 -2.68 -6.87
CA ALA A 143 4.74 -1.99 -5.80
C ALA A 143 5.71 -1.37 -4.80
N VAL A 144 5.38 -0.17 -4.30
CA VAL A 144 6.17 0.54 -3.29
C VAL A 144 5.28 0.89 -2.10
N TYR A 145 5.76 0.55 -0.91
CA TYR A 145 5.11 0.83 0.36
C TYR A 145 6.05 1.64 1.25
N ALA A 146 5.50 2.36 2.22
CA ALA A 146 6.32 3.09 3.19
C ALA A 146 5.69 3.10 4.58
N SER A 147 6.52 3.32 5.60
CA SER A 147 6.02 3.64 6.94
C SER A 147 5.32 5.01 6.93
N PRO A 148 4.48 5.34 7.93
CA PRO A 148 4.20 6.72 8.26
C PRO A 148 5.50 7.54 8.35
N LEU A 149 5.48 8.79 7.92
CA LEU A 149 6.68 9.61 7.80
C LEU A 149 6.94 10.42 9.07
N ASN A 150 8.15 10.30 9.63
CA ASN A 150 8.62 11.19 10.68
C ASN A 150 9.09 12.51 10.03
N VAL A 151 8.31 13.58 10.20
CA VAL A 151 8.64 14.88 9.61
C VAL A 151 9.64 15.69 10.46
N GLY A 152 9.90 15.25 11.71
CA GLY A 152 10.66 16.01 12.68
C GLY A 152 9.85 17.15 13.29
N GLU A 153 10.52 18.08 13.96
CA GLU A 153 9.89 19.27 14.59
C GLU A 153 10.85 20.47 14.61
N GLY A 154 10.33 21.62 15.04
CA GLY A 154 11.14 22.85 15.23
C GLY A 154 11.16 23.74 14.00
N TRP A 155 12.35 24.24 13.64
CA TRP A 155 12.53 25.26 12.61
C TRP A 155 13.67 24.88 11.67
N VAL A 156 13.50 25.18 10.39
CA VAL A 156 14.53 24.99 9.36
C VAL A 156 14.86 26.32 8.69
N LYS A 157 16.14 26.53 8.43
CA LYS A 157 16.64 27.70 7.71
C LYS A 157 16.64 27.38 6.21
N THR A 158 15.92 28.19 5.43
CA THR A 158 15.78 28.06 3.97
C THR A 158 16.15 29.36 3.28
N SER A 159 16.14 29.37 1.94
CA SER A 159 16.27 30.59 1.13
C SER A 159 15.18 31.63 1.40
N HIS A 160 14.01 31.20 1.92
CA HIS A 160 12.89 32.05 2.30
C HIS A 160 12.92 32.51 3.77
N GLY A 161 13.98 32.23 4.50
CA GLY A 161 14.12 32.53 5.92
C GLY A 161 13.94 31.30 6.80
N VAL A 162 13.53 31.51 8.05
CA VAL A 162 13.31 30.45 9.03
C VAL A 162 11.84 30.01 8.95
N LEU A 163 11.62 28.75 8.63
CA LEU A 163 10.28 28.16 8.46
C LEU A 163 10.02 27.06 9.50
N PRO A 164 8.76 26.84 9.90
CA PRO A 164 8.41 25.72 10.77
C PRO A 164 8.60 24.38 10.04
N VAL A 165 8.86 23.33 10.81
CA VAL A 165 8.93 21.95 10.32
C VAL A 165 7.56 21.27 10.52
N PRO A 166 6.98 20.62 9.48
CA PRO A 166 7.47 20.57 8.09
C PRO A 166 7.30 21.91 7.37
N PRO A 167 8.22 22.26 6.45
CA PRO A 167 8.09 23.48 5.65
C PRO A 167 6.81 23.47 4.80
N PRO A 168 6.28 24.65 4.41
CA PRO A 168 4.99 24.74 3.71
C PRO A 168 4.88 23.85 2.45
N ALA A 169 5.92 23.78 1.63
CA ALA A 169 5.93 22.93 0.44
C ALA A 169 5.84 21.43 0.79
N VAL A 170 6.53 21.00 1.84
CA VAL A 170 6.45 19.62 2.36
C VAL A 170 5.05 19.34 2.91
N ALA A 171 4.47 20.27 3.66
CA ALA A 171 3.11 20.13 4.18
C ALA A 171 2.06 20.01 3.05
N GLU A 172 2.21 20.79 1.96
CA GLU A 172 1.35 20.66 0.77
C GLU A 172 1.51 19.30 0.08
N LEU A 173 2.74 18.83 -0.11
CA LEU A 173 3.03 17.53 -0.72
C LEU A 173 2.45 16.37 0.09
N LEU A 174 2.53 16.44 1.41
CA LEU A 174 2.13 15.34 2.28
C LEU A 174 0.63 15.31 2.63
N LYS A 175 -0.21 16.12 1.99
CA LYS A 175 -1.67 16.00 2.14
C LYS A 175 -2.15 14.59 1.78
N GLY A 176 -2.84 13.92 2.73
CA GLY A 176 -3.30 12.54 2.61
C GLY A 176 -2.25 11.46 2.90
N VAL A 177 -1.03 11.86 3.29
CA VAL A 177 0.03 10.97 3.75
C VAL A 177 0.05 10.94 5.28
N PRO A 178 0.11 9.76 5.95
CA PRO A 178 0.22 9.69 7.39
C PRO A 178 1.60 10.20 7.85
N VAL A 179 1.59 11.24 8.68
CA VAL A 179 2.79 11.88 9.22
C VAL A 179 2.76 11.93 10.75
N TYR A 180 3.92 11.96 11.36
CA TYR A 180 4.09 12.19 12.79
C TYR A 180 5.40 12.93 13.06
N SER A 181 5.58 13.42 14.28
CA SER A 181 6.81 14.07 14.75
C SER A 181 7.34 13.32 15.95
N ALA A 182 8.61 12.93 15.92
CA ALA A 182 9.29 12.28 17.04
C ALA A 182 10.81 12.41 16.97
N HIS A 183 11.42 12.42 18.16
CA HIS A 183 12.84 12.24 18.45
C HIS A 183 13.79 13.40 18.17
N VAL A 184 13.58 14.24 17.14
CA VAL A 184 14.55 15.29 16.78
C VAL A 184 13.87 16.60 16.41
N LYS A 185 14.57 17.71 16.73
CA LYS A 185 14.15 19.09 16.42
C LYS A 185 14.77 19.59 15.11
N GLU A 186 14.61 18.82 14.06
CA GLU A 186 15.13 19.09 12.73
C GLU A 186 14.13 18.66 11.66
N GLU A 187 14.28 19.20 10.45
CA GLU A 187 13.57 18.72 9.27
C GLU A 187 14.10 17.33 8.88
N LEU A 188 13.22 16.34 8.90
CA LEU A 188 13.55 14.96 8.51
C LEU A 188 13.04 14.60 7.11
N VAL A 189 12.04 15.29 6.59
CA VAL A 189 11.49 15.03 5.25
C VAL A 189 11.73 16.26 4.37
N THR A 190 12.53 16.08 3.31
CA THR A 190 12.81 17.15 2.35
C THR A 190 11.70 17.25 1.28
N PRO A 191 11.54 18.41 0.60
CA PRO A 191 10.57 18.55 -0.50
C PRO A 191 10.74 17.49 -1.60
N THR A 192 11.99 17.19 -2.00
CA THR A 192 12.29 16.18 -3.02
C THR A 192 11.89 14.77 -2.54
N GLY A 193 12.25 14.42 -1.29
CA GLY A 193 11.85 13.13 -0.69
C GLY A 193 10.33 12.98 -0.60
N ALA A 194 9.64 14.03 -0.13
CA ALA A 194 8.17 14.06 -0.06
C ALA A 194 7.51 13.84 -1.43
N ALA A 195 7.99 14.54 -2.46
CA ALA A 195 7.44 14.42 -3.80
C ALA A 195 7.66 13.03 -4.41
N ILE A 196 8.82 12.44 -4.20
CA ILE A 196 9.12 11.07 -4.67
C ILE A 196 8.12 10.10 -4.02
N VAL A 197 8.04 10.05 -2.69
CA VAL A 197 7.17 9.06 -2.02
C VAL A 197 5.69 9.33 -2.26
N LYS A 198 5.26 10.58 -2.36
CA LYS A 198 3.89 10.94 -2.73
C LYS A 198 3.47 10.31 -4.07
N THR A 199 4.43 10.19 -4.99
CA THR A 199 4.16 9.68 -6.34
C THR A 199 4.30 8.18 -6.45
N ILE A 200 5.32 7.58 -5.79
CA ILE A 200 5.64 6.17 -6.01
C ILE A 200 5.05 5.22 -4.97
N VAL A 201 4.68 5.72 -3.79
CA VAL A 201 4.15 4.88 -2.70
C VAL A 201 2.66 4.65 -2.88
N GLU A 202 2.27 3.40 -3.01
CA GLU A 202 0.87 3.00 -3.14
C GLU A 202 0.12 3.03 -1.81
N ARG A 203 0.79 2.61 -0.73
CA ARG A 203 0.20 2.57 0.61
C ARG A 203 1.24 2.88 1.68
N PHE A 204 0.81 3.68 2.66
CA PHE A 204 1.54 3.92 3.90
C PHE A 204 0.97 3.04 5.00
N LEU A 205 1.82 2.26 5.66
CA LEU A 205 1.42 1.33 6.72
C LEU A 205 2.57 1.16 7.74
N PRO A 206 2.28 0.87 9.02
CA PRO A 206 3.30 0.48 9.98
C PRO A 206 4.14 -0.68 9.45
N PHE A 207 5.33 -0.93 10.04
CA PHE A 207 6.20 -2.03 9.59
C PHE A 207 5.40 -3.35 9.61
N PRO A 208 5.11 -3.93 8.42
CA PRO A 208 4.25 -5.11 8.32
C PRO A 208 5.04 -6.39 8.56
N GLU A 209 4.34 -7.51 8.69
CA GLU A 209 4.95 -8.81 8.44
C GLU A 209 5.41 -8.85 6.98
N LEU A 210 6.72 -9.03 6.74
CA LEU A 210 7.26 -9.13 5.39
C LEU A 210 8.44 -10.10 5.32
N VAL A 211 8.54 -10.79 4.18
CA VAL A 211 9.70 -11.59 3.83
C VAL A 211 10.50 -10.81 2.78
N TYR A 212 11.70 -10.41 3.12
CA TYR A 212 12.56 -9.62 2.24
C TYR A 212 13.84 -10.39 1.88
N GLU A 213 14.37 -10.10 0.70
CA GLU A 213 15.59 -10.73 0.18
C GLU A 213 16.82 -9.84 0.36
N LYS A 214 16.61 -8.51 0.36
CA LYS A 214 17.70 -7.52 0.48
C LYS A 214 17.24 -6.31 1.30
N ILE A 215 18.22 -5.65 1.92
CA ILE A 215 18.05 -4.34 2.56
C ILE A 215 19.06 -3.37 1.95
N GLY A 216 18.59 -2.19 1.57
CA GLY A 216 19.44 -1.06 1.21
C GLY A 216 19.37 0.03 2.27
N TYR A 217 20.52 0.63 2.57
CA TYR A 217 20.67 1.67 3.58
C TYR A 217 21.15 2.97 2.89
N GLY A 218 20.31 3.99 2.87
CA GLY A 218 20.62 5.30 2.29
C GLY A 218 20.88 6.35 3.35
N ALA A 219 22.10 6.87 3.42
CA ALA A 219 22.49 7.89 4.38
C ALA A 219 22.12 9.30 3.91
N GLY A 220 21.53 10.08 4.81
CA GLY A 220 21.33 11.51 4.63
C GLY A 220 22.63 12.32 4.81
N SER A 221 22.56 13.62 4.50
CA SER A 221 23.70 14.53 4.58
C SER A 221 24.02 14.99 5.99
N ARG A 222 23.06 14.88 6.92
CA ARG A 222 23.21 15.26 8.33
C ARG A 222 23.63 14.06 9.17
N ASP A 223 24.31 14.31 10.26
CA ASP A 223 24.59 13.32 11.30
C ASP A 223 23.92 13.83 12.58
N THR A 224 22.75 13.30 12.86
CA THR A 224 21.90 13.75 13.98
C THR A 224 22.21 12.91 15.21
N GLU A 225 22.58 13.56 16.32
CA GLU A 225 22.86 12.87 17.56
C GLU A 225 21.62 12.10 18.06
N GLY A 226 21.78 10.83 18.38
CA GLY A 226 20.74 9.95 18.92
C GLY A 226 19.77 9.37 17.90
N LEU A 227 19.81 9.81 16.63
CA LEU A 227 19.00 9.23 15.56
C LEU A 227 19.84 9.07 14.29
N PRO A 228 20.20 7.85 13.88
CA PRO A 228 20.95 7.65 12.64
C PRO A 228 20.13 8.14 11.44
N ASN A 229 20.65 9.13 10.72
CA ASN A 229 19.99 9.68 9.53
C ASN A 229 20.13 8.72 8.34
N ILE A 230 19.35 7.65 8.40
CA ILE A 230 19.37 6.52 7.44
C ILE A 230 17.95 6.15 7.05
N LEU A 231 17.70 6.06 5.74
CA LEU A 231 16.52 5.42 5.18
C LEU A 231 16.81 3.94 4.92
N ARG A 232 15.91 3.06 5.34
CA ARG A 232 15.99 1.63 5.03
C ARG A 232 15.02 1.27 3.91
N ALA A 233 15.50 0.57 2.90
CA ALA A 233 14.68 0.02 1.81
C ALA A 233 14.73 -1.51 1.85
N PHE A 234 13.60 -2.15 2.08
CA PHE A 234 13.46 -3.61 2.11
C PHE A 234 12.91 -4.09 0.77
N LEU A 235 13.67 -4.90 0.04
CA LEU A 235 13.26 -5.49 -1.23
C LEU A 235 12.83 -6.94 -1.02
N GLY A 236 11.63 -7.28 -1.43
CA GLY A 236 11.08 -8.63 -1.33
C GLY A 236 10.22 -9.03 -2.53
N LYS A 237 9.72 -10.26 -2.51
CA LYS A 237 8.76 -10.78 -3.49
C LYS A 237 7.34 -10.75 -2.93
N ALA A 238 6.39 -10.41 -3.78
CA ALA A 238 5.01 -10.08 -3.43
C ALA A 238 4.13 -11.26 -2.98
N GLU A 239 4.67 -12.39 -2.57
CA GLU A 239 3.88 -13.39 -1.82
C GLU A 239 3.52 -12.88 -0.41
N ALA A 240 4.27 -11.88 0.10
CA ALA A 240 4.10 -11.34 1.45
C ALA A 240 3.12 -10.14 1.57
N PHE A 241 2.83 -9.44 0.46
CA PHE A 241 1.82 -8.38 0.40
C PHE A 241 0.57 -8.85 -0.36
N ALA A 242 0.18 -10.10 -0.19
CA ALA A 242 -1.22 -10.42 -0.43
C ALA A 242 -2.06 -9.37 0.35
N PRO A 243 -3.10 -8.78 -0.28
CA PRO A 243 -3.96 -7.85 0.45
C PRO A 243 -4.27 -8.51 1.78
N ASP A 244 -4.16 -7.74 2.85
CA ASP A 244 -4.36 -8.23 4.21
C ASP A 244 -5.66 -9.05 4.24
N LYS A 245 -5.51 -10.35 4.06
CA LYS A 245 -6.63 -11.32 4.07
C LYS A 245 -7.04 -11.65 5.49
N ARG A 246 -6.66 -10.78 6.46
CA ARG A 246 -7.19 -10.94 7.80
C ARG A 246 -8.70 -10.90 7.72
N VAL A 247 -9.30 -11.89 8.34
CA VAL A 247 -10.73 -11.92 8.55
C VAL A 247 -11.01 -11.18 9.83
N TYR A 248 -11.93 -10.24 9.76
CA TYR A 248 -12.44 -9.53 10.93
C TYR A 248 -13.79 -10.10 11.32
N LEU A 249 -13.98 -10.24 12.61
CA LEU A 249 -15.28 -10.49 13.19
C LEU A 249 -15.85 -9.14 13.63
N ILE A 250 -17.02 -8.78 13.07
CA ILE A 250 -17.75 -7.56 13.37
C ILE A 250 -19.00 -7.94 14.15
N GLU A 251 -19.19 -7.38 15.31
CA GLU A 251 -20.34 -7.68 16.17
C GLU A 251 -21.13 -6.42 16.55
N SER A 252 -22.42 -6.57 16.60
CA SER A 252 -23.36 -5.60 17.18
C SER A 252 -24.43 -6.30 18.02
N THR A 253 -25.02 -5.58 18.95
CA THR A 253 -26.16 -6.08 19.76
C THR A 253 -27.36 -5.18 19.52
N ILE A 254 -28.48 -5.78 19.13
CA ILE A 254 -29.67 -5.10 18.64
C ILE A 254 -30.89 -5.59 19.43
N ASP A 255 -31.55 -4.68 20.18
CA ASP A 255 -32.70 -4.99 21.06
C ASP A 255 -34.02 -4.34 20.61
N ASP A 256 -34.01 -3.66 19.47
CA ASP A 256 -35.14 -2.85 18.99
C ASP A 256 -35.41 -3.01 17.47
N SER A 257 -34.90 -4.07 16.85
CA SER A 257 -35.13 -4.37 15.41
C SER A 257 -36.05 -5.55 15.23
N THR A 258 -36.85 -5.52 14.14
CA THR A 258 -37.72 -6.66 13.80
C THR A 258 -36.94 -7.79 13.13
N PRO A 259 -37.35 -9.06 13.24
CA PRO A 259 -36.72 -10.17 12.52
C PRO A 259 -36.69 -9.97 11.01
N GLN A 260 -37.68 -9.27 10.45
CA GLN A 260 -37.75 -8.98 9.01
C GLN A 260 -36.62 -8.04 8.56
N VAL A 261 -36.35 -6.98 9.33
CA VAL A 261 -35.24 -6.06 9.06
C VAL A 261 -33.91 -6.79 9.15
N LEU A 262 -33.72 -7.63 10.18
CA LEU A 262 -32.51 -8.42 10.35
C LEU A 262 -32.30 -9.43 9.23
N ALA A 263 -33.37 -10.06 8.71
CA ALA A 263 -33.31 -10.98 7.60
C ALA A 263 -32.91 -10.25 6.29
N ALA A 264 -33.51 -9.08 6.01
CA ALA A 264 -33.15 -8.26 4.85
C ALA A 264 -31.70 -7.79 4.93
N PHE A 265 -31.24 -7.37 6.11
CA PHE A 265 -29.84 -7.01 6.32
C PHE A 265 -28.89 -8.18 6.04
N MET A 266 -29.23 -9.41 6.43
CA MET A 266 -28.41 -10.59 6.16
C MET A 266 -28.16 -10.78 4.66
N GLU A 267 -29.19 -10.68 3.83
CA GLU A 267 -29.07 -10.76 2.37
C GLU A 267 -28.15 -9.64 1.85
N ARG A 268 -28.37 -8.41 2.31
CA ARG A 268 -27.57 -7.26 1.92
C ARG A 268 -26.10 -7.39 2.32
N ALA A 269 -25.79 -7.93 3.48
CA ALA A 269 -24.42 -8.13 3.94
C ALA A 269 -23.67 -9.15 3.05
N PHE A 270 -24.31 -10.21 2.60
CA PHE A 270 -23.72 -11.15 1.63
C PHE A 270 -23.47 -10.49 0.27
N GLU A 271 -24.38 -9.64 -0.22
CA GLU A 271 -24.18 -8.88 -1.46
C GLU A 271 -22.97 -7.93 -1.36
N LEU A 272 -22.71 -7.36 -0.18
CA LEU A 272 -21.56 -6.50 0.09
C LEU A 272 -20.26 -7.28 0.30
N GLY A 273 -20.31 -8.61 0.31
CA GLY A 273 -19.14 -9.47 0.37
C GLY A 273 -18.80 -9.99 1.78
N ALA A 274 -19.76 -10.03 2.71
CA ALA A 274 -19.58 -10.73 3.96
C ALA A 274 -19.26 -12.21 3.71
N LEU A 275 -18.27 -12.75 4.41
CA LEU A 275 -17.90 -14.17 4.34
C LEU A 275 -18.90 -15.06 5.08
N ASP A 276 -19.48 -14.51 6.14
CA ASP A 276 -20.52 -15.16 6.93
C ASP A 276 -21.34 -14.12 7.70
N VAL A 277 -22.62 -14.42 7.95
CA VAL A 277 -23.54 -13.56 8.69
C VAL A 277 -24.46 -14.44 9.52
N PHE A 278 -24.53 -14.21 10.82
CA PHE A 278 -25.47 -14.91 11.67
C PHE A 278 -25.94 -14.09 12.87
N PHE A 279 -27.08 -14.46 13.44
CA PHE A 279 -27.67 -13.87 14.60
C PHE A 279 -27.70 -14.88 15.77
N THR A 280 -27.29 -14.42 16.96
CA THR A 280 -27.38 -15.20 18.19
C THR A 280 -28.37 -14.51 19.13
N PRO A 281 -29.43 -15.19 19.58
CA PRO A 281 -30.32 -14.66 20.59
C PRO A 281 -29.57 -14.41 21.91
N ILE A 282 -29.78 -13.24 22.51
CA ILE A 282 -29.16 -12.84 23.78
C ILE A 282 -30.18 -12.13 24.66
N VAL A 283 -29.86 -12.01 25.95
CA VAL A 283 -30.58 -11.13 26.90
C VAL A 283 -29.63 -9.99 27.24
N MET A 284 -30.09 -8.75 27.07
CA MET A 284 -29.35 -7.55 27.38
C MET A 284 -29.77 -6.94 28.73
N LYS A 285 -29.11 -5.84 29.10
CA LYS A 285 -29.47 -5.03 30.26
C LYS A 285 -30.98 -4.73 30.28
N LYS A 286 -31.57 -4.61 31.44
CA LYS A 286 -33.02 -4.41 31.65
C LYS A 286 -33.87 -5.60 31.16
N ASN A 287 -33.27 -6.81 31.09
CA ASN A 287 -33.92 -8.06 30.68
C ASN A 287 -34.58 -8.00 29.30
N ARG A 288 -33.99 -7.23 28.39
CA ARG A 288 -34.49 -7.14 27.02
C ARG A 288 -33.98 -8.32 26.18
N LEU A 289 -34.87 -8.98 25.47
CA LEU A 289 -34.53 -9.94 24.45
C LEU A 289 -33.90 -9.19 23.24
N ALA A 290 -32.82 -9.69 22.75
CA ALA A 290 -32.04 -9.04 21.69
C ALA A 290 -31.38 -10.07 20.78
N SER A 291 -30.80 -9.60 19.68
CA SER A 291 -29.98 -10.37 18.79
C SER A 291 -28.56 -9.82 18.76
N LYS A 292 -27.58 -10.70 18.91
CA LYS A 292 -26.19 -10.38 18.58
C LYS A 292 -25.97 -10.70 17.11
N LEU A 293 -25.77 -9.66 16.29
CA LEU A 293 -25.30 -9.77 14.93
C LEU A 293 -23.82 -10.09 14.96
N THR A 294 -23.40 -11.06 14.18
CA THR A 294 -21.98 -11.39 13.91
C THR A 294 -21.76 -11.49 12.41
N LEU A 295 -20.77 -10.79 11.91
CA LEU A 295 -20.33 -10.78 10.54
C LEU A 295 -18.86 -11.22 10.47
N LEU A 296 -18.50 -11.98 9.44
CA LEU A 296 -17.11 -12.21 9.06
C LEU A 296 -16.84 -11.46 7.76
N ALA A 297 -15.74 -10.68 7.72
CA ALA A 297 -15.39 -9.88 6.58
C ALA A 297 -13.88 -9.87 6.33
N GLU A 298 -13.46 -9.81 5.07
CA GLU A 298 -12.07 -9.46 4.72
C GLU A 298 -11.84 -7.96 4.97
N THR A 299 -10.59 -7.57 5.16
CA THR A 299 -10.20 -6.18 5.51
C THR A 299 -10.78 -5.15 4.54
N ASP A 300 -10.79 -5.43 3.23
CA ASP A 300 -11.27 -4.50 2.18
C ASP A 300 -12.79 -4.32 2.16
N LYS A 301 -13.56 -5.19 2.83
CA LYS A 301 -15.03 -5.13 2.92
C LYS A 301 -15.53 -4.60 4.26
N MET A 302 -14.63 -4.44 5.23
CA MET A 302 -15.00 -4.12 6.60
C MET A 302 -15.78 -2.80 6.73
N ASP A 303 -15.26 -1.72 6.11
CA ASP A 303 -15.87 -0.39 6.24
C ASP A 303 -17.24 -0.30 5.55
N ASP A 304 -17.42 -0.97 4.41
CA ASP A 304 -18.70 -1.05 3.70
C ASP A 304 -19.74 -1.78 4.55
N LEU A 305 -19.33 -2.90 5.15
CA LEU A 305 -20.21 -3.71 6.02
C LEU A 305 -20.56 -2.99 7.32
N ILE A 306 -19.62 -2.30 7.96
CA ILE A 306 -19.89 -1.47 9.15
C ILE A 306 -20.88 -0.35 8.79
N THR A 307 -20.69 0.29 7.64
CA THR A 307 -21.59 1.33 7.15
C THR A 307 -23.01 0.77 6.92
N ALA A 308 -23.11 -0.43 6.34
CA ALA A 308 -24.39 -1.08 6.14
C ALA A 308 -25.09 -1.43 7.46
N VAL A 309 -24.36 -1.91 8.49
CA VAL A 309 -24.92 -2.14 9.83
C VAL A 309 -25.59 -0.88 10.37
N PHE A 310 -24.93 0.28 10.29
CA PHE A 310 -25.49 1.53 10.79
C PHE A 310 -26.66 2.06 9.95
N ARG A 311 -26.68 1.80 8.66
CA ARG A 311 -27.74 2.32 7.76
C ARG A 311 -29.00 1.45 7.72
N GLU A 312 -28.84 0.15 7.88
CA GLU A 312 -29.92 -0.82 7.62
C GLU A 312 -30.41 -1.53 8.86
N THR A 313 -29.79 -1.26 10.02
CA THR A 313 -30.26 -1.76 11.32
C THR A 313 -30.43 -0.61 12.32
N SER A 314 -30.99 -0.89 13.50
CA SER A 314 -31.08 0.08 14.58
C SER A 314 -29.79 0.20 15.41
N SER A 315 -28.71 -0.47 15.01
CA SER A 315 -27.44 -0.44 15.73
C SER A 315 -26.80 0.94 15.72
N ILE A 316 -26.35 1.41 16.86
CA ILE A 316 -25.59 2.66 17.03
C ILE A 316 -24.10 2.43 17.30
N GLY A 317 -23.66 1.17 17.33
CA GLY A 317 -22.27 0.84 17.61
C GLY A 317 -21.92 -0.59 17.20
N VAL A 318 -20.71 -0.75 16.71
CA VAL A 318 -20.10 -2.04 16.39
C VAL A 318 -18.78 -2.20 17.13
N ARG A 319 -18.39 -3.42 17.39
CA ARG A 319 -17.04 -3.80 17.81
C ARG A 319 -16.49 -4.77 16.78
N TYR A 320 -15.21 -4.68 16.50
CA TYR A 320 -14.55 -5.58 15.55
C TYR A 320 -13.14 -5.91 16.03
N TYR A 321 -12.68 -7.09 15.66
CA TYR A 321 -11.35 -7.57 15.97
C TYR A 321 -10.91 -8.61 14.93
N PRO A 322 -9.61 -8.71 14.63
CA PRO A 322 -9.10 -9.71 13.71
C PRO A 322 -9.25 -11.11 14.31
N VAL A 323 -9.55 -12.08 13.45
CA VAL A 323 -9.61 -13.50 13.82
C VAL A 323 -8.71 -14.34 12.92
N GLU A 324 -8.03 -15.30 13.50
CA GLU A 324 -7.31 -16.31 12.72
C GLU A 324 -8.32 -17.33 12.18
N ARG A 325 -8.24 -17.62 10.88
CA ARG A 325 -9.07 -18.60 10.22
C ARG A 325 -8.21 -19.62 9.50
N ARG A 326 -8.45 -20.89 9.79
CA ARG A 326 -7.92 -21.99 8.99
C ARG A 326 -9.05 -22.64 8.21
N ALA A 327 -8.87 -22.81 6.91
CA ALA A 327 -9.84 -23.46 6.03
C ALA A 327 -9.11 -24.53 5.20
N LEU A 328 -9.80 -25.62 4.92
CA LEU A 328 -9.30 -26.63 3.98
C LEU A 328 -9.21 -26.05 2.57
N GLU A 329 -8.26 -26.55 1.80
CA GLU A 329 -8.24 -26.30 0.35
C GLU A 329 -9.55 -26.77 -0.26
N ARG A 330 -10.10 -25.99 -1.17
CA ARG A 330 -11.42 -26.23 -1.74
C ARG A 330 -11.39 -26.15 -3.26
N THR A 331 -11.85 -27.21 -3.92
CA THR A 331 -12.04 -27.26 -5.36
C THR A 331 -13.50 -27.63 -5.68
N VAL A 332 -14.02 -27.09 -6.77
CA VAL A 332 -15.36 -27.49 -7.27
C VAL A 332 -15.19 -28.35 -8.51
N ARG A 333 -15.76 -29.54 -8.47
CA ARG A 333 -15.84 -30.45 -9.62
C ARG A 333 -17.28 -30.62 -10.04
N THR A 334 -17.53 -30.75 -11.32
CA THR A 334 -18.89 -30.93 -11.84
C THR A 334 -19.15 -32.38 -12.21
N VAL A 335 -20.21 -32.95 -11.70
CA VAL A 335 -20.75 -34.27 -12.15
C VAL A 335 -22.03 -34.05 -12.97
N ARG A 336 -22.33 -34.98 -13.84
CA ARG A 336 -23.63 -35.00 -14.56
C ARG A 336 -24.58 -36.01 -13.89
N LEU A 337 -25.66 -35.49 -13.32
CA LEU A 337 -26.70 -36.31 -12.68
C LEU A 337 -28.03 -36.10 -13.39
N LEU A 338 -28.65 -37.19 -13.86
CA LEU A 338 -29.93 -37.17 -14.60
C LEU A 338 -29.92 -36.20 -15.79
N GLY A 339 -28.75 -36.03 -16.44
CA GLY A 339 -28.57 -35.16 -17.59
C GLY A 339 -28.17 -33.72 -17.26
N GLU A 340 -28.20 -33.31 -15.99
CA GLU A 340 -27.90 -31.93 -15.52
C GLU A 340 -26.54 -31.86 -14.83
N PRO A 341 -25.83 -30.70 -14.91
CA PRO A 341 -24.62 -30.49 -14.17
C PRO A 341 -24.91 -30.20 -12.69
N VAL A 342 -24.14 -30.81 -11.78
CA VAL A 342 -24.18 -30.57 -10.34
C VAL A 342 -22.79 -30.34 -9.86
N GLY A 343 -22.55 -29.21 -9.20
CA GLY A 343 -21.27 -28.88 -8.56
C GLY A 343 -21.01 -29.74 -7.31
N ILE A 344 -19.78 -30.22 -7.17
CA ILE A 344 -19.33 -30.98 -6.00
C ILE A 344 -18.17 -30.21 -5.39
N LYS A 345 -18.34 -29.73 -4.17
CA LYS A 345 -17.24 -29.18 -3.34
C LYS A 345 -16.40 -30.31 -2.80
N VAL A 346 -15.13 -30.30 -3.15
CA VAL A 346 -14.12 -31.22 -2.59
C VAL A 346 -13.18 -30.43 -1.73
N SER A 347 -13.08 -30.80 -0.46
CA SER A 347 -12.14 -30.18 0.49
C SER A 347 -11.01 -31.15 0.80
N SER A 348 -9.77 -30.62 0.82
CA SER A 348 -8.57 -31.41 1.04
C SER A 348 -7.63 -30.75 2.06
N LEU A 349 -6.83 -31.58 2.71
CA LEU A 349 -5.71 -31.19 3.56
C LEU A 349 -4.47 -31.96 3.09
N ASP A 350 -3.40 -31.26 2.77
CA ASP A 350 -2.13 -31.85 2.30
C ASP A 350 -2.32 -32.86 1.14
N GLY A 351 -3.26 -32.59 0.24
CA GLY A 351 -3.59 -33.44 -0.89
C GLY A 351 -4.56 -34.60 -0.58
N GLU A 352 -4.84 -34.87 0.69
CA GLU A 352 -5.84 -35.87 1.10
C GLU A 352 -7.24 -35.28 1.03
N ARG A 353 -8.16 -35.98 0.36
CA ARG A 353 -9.59 -35.59 0.29
C ARG A 353 -10.29 -35.92 1.59
N LEU A 354 -10.75 -34.88 2.31
CA LEU A 354 -11.41 -35.05 3.61
C LEU A 354 -12.93 -34.93 3.52
N ASN A 355 -13.44 -34.09 2.59
CA ASN A 355 -14.88 -33.87 2.51
C ASN A 355 -15.35 -33.69 1.06
N ILE A 356 -16.53 -34.23 0.74
CA ILE A 356 -17.15 -34.18 -0.56
C ILE A 356 -18.61 -33.80 -0.35
N GLN A 357 -19.00 -32.61 -0.82
CA GLN A 357 -20.35 -32.10 -0.65
C GLN A 357 -20.91 -31.55 -1.97
N PRO A 358 -22.07 -32.04 -2.45
CA PRO A 358 -22.78 -31.44 -3.58
C PRO A 358 -23.20 -30.00 -3.24
N GLU A 359 -23.19 -29.14 -4.25
CA GLU A 359 -23.79 -27.81 -4.13
C GLU A 359 -25.29 -27.95 -3.90
N PHE A 360 -25.75 -27.45 -2.74
CA PHE A 360 -27.14 -27.61 -2.32
C PHE A 360 -28.11 -26.92 -3.31
N ALA A 361 -27.76 -25.74 -3.82
CA ALA A 361 -28.56 -24.99 -4.77
C ALA A 361 -28.82 -25.80 -6.08
N ASP A 362 -27.74 -26.41 -6.61
CA ASP A 362 -27.84 -27.25 -7.81
C ASP A 362 -28.71 -28.47 -7.55
N CYS A 363 -28.52 -29.14 -6.42
CA CYS A 363 -29.29 -30.30 -6.02
C CYS A 363 -30.78 -29.94 -5.79
N LEU A 364 -31.06 -28.80 -5.19
CA LEU A 364 -32.45 -28.33 -4.97
C LEU A 364 -33.11 -27.98 -6.29
N ALA A 365 -32.43 -27.31 -7.22
CA ALA A 365 -32.95 -27.01 -8.55
C ALA A 365 -33.25 -28.29 -9.32
N LEU A 366 -32.32 -29.26 -9.29
CA LEU A 366 -32.50 -30.57 -9.95
C LEU A 366 -33.67 -31.38 -9.32
N ALA A 367 -33.73 -31.38 -7.97
CA ALA A 367 -34.83 -32.05 -7.25
C ALA A 367 -36.19 -31.53 -7.68
N ARG A 368 -36.37 -30.19 -7.73
CA ARG A 368 -37.60 -29.53 -8.21
C ARG A 368 -37.91 -29.88 -9.67
N LYS A 369 -36.90 -29.85 -10.56
CA LYS A 369 -37.05 -30.15 -11.99
C LYS A 369 -37.49 -31.60 -12.25
N LYS A 370 -37.00 -32.53 -11.41
CA LYS A 370 -37.26 -33.98 -11.61
C LYS A 370 -38.32 -34.55 -10.67
N GLY A 371 -38.91 -33.75 -9.79
CA GLY A 371 -39.93 -34.21 -8.84
C GLY A 371 -39.37 -35.21 -7.80
N LEU A 372 -38.07 -35.09 -7.46
CA LEU A 372 -37.41 -36.00 -6.53
C LEU A 372 -37.21 -35.32 -5.18
N PRO A 373 -37.10 -36.08 -4.07
CA PRO A 373 -36.69 -35.57 -2.80
C PRO A 373 -35.24 -35.07 -2.89
N VAL A 374 -34.95 -33.85 -2.36
CA VAL A 374 -33.60 -33.24 -2.42
C VAL A 374 -32.54 -34.12 -1.75
N LYS A 375 -32.87 -34.82 -0.66
CA LYS A 375 -31.96 -35.76 0.02
C LYS A 375 -31.49 -36.91 -0.89
N GLU A 376 -32.35 -37.35 -1.79
CA GLU A 376 -32.00 -38.39 -2.75
C GLU A 376 -31.07 -37.88 -3.85
N VAL A 377 -31.31 -36.65 -4.33
CA VAL A 377 -30.44 -36.00 -5.31
C VAL A 377 -29.05 -35.77 -4.72
N LEU A 378 -28.96 -35.29 -3.47
CA LEU A 378 -27.67 -35.11 -2.75
C LEU A 378 -26.90 -36.47 -2.67
N ARG A 379 -27.55 -37.54 -2.25
CA ARG A 379 -26.95 -38.87 -2.17
C ARG A 379 -26.41 -39.34 -3.51
N ARG A 380 -27.27 -39.28 -4.55
CA ARG A 380 -26.91 -39.70 -5.93
C ARG A 380 -25.76 -38.84 -6.51
N ALA A 381 -25.67 -37.57 -6.19
CA ALA A 381 -24.59 -36.70 -6.64
C ALA A 381 -23.23 -37.15 -6.05
N VAL A 382 -23.19 -37.52 -4.78
CA VAL A 382 -21.99 -38.07 -4.14
C VAL A 382 -21.60 -39.43 -4.75
N GLU A 383 -22.57 -40.33 -4.98
CA GLU A 383 -22.34 -41.62 -5.61
C GLU A 383 -21.78 -41.48 -7.04
N GLU A 384 -22.35 -40.56 -7.83
CA GLU A 384 -21.88 -40.27 -9.19
C GLU A 384 -20.46 -39.69 -9.20
N PHE A 385 -20.12 -38.86 -8.19
CA PHE A 385 -18.77 -38.36 -8.03
C PHE A 385 -17.74 -39.50 -7.79
N TYR A 386 -18.03 -40.42 -6.88
CA TYR A 386 -17.16 -41.56 -6.62
C TYR A 386 -17.04 -42.52 -7.78
N ARG A 387 -18.08 -42.65 -8.59
CA ARG A 387 -18.08 -43.52 -9.81
C ARG A 387 -17.11 -43.00 -10.88
N LYS A 388 -16.85 -41.67 -10.89
CA LYS A 388 -15.99 -40.99 -11.89
C LYS A 388 -14.62 -40.60 -11.37
N SER A 389 -14.36 -40.76 -10.09
CA SER A 389 -13.06 -40.48 -9.44
C SER A 389 -12.21 -41.72 -9.35
#